data_1be762cc335453666765153bb87deb3d
#
_entry.id   1be762cc335453666765153bb87deb3d
#
_cell.length_a   1.000
_cell.length_b   1.000
_cell.length_c   1.000
_cell.angle_alpha   90.00
_cell.angle_beta   90.00
_cell.angle_gamma   90.00
#
_symmetry.space_group_name_H-M   'P 1'
#
loop_
_entity.id
_entity.type
_entity.pdbx_description
1 polymer ?
#
loop_
_entity_poly.entity_id
_entity_poly.type
_entity_poly.pdbx_seq_one_letter_code
_entity_poly.pdbx_strand_id
1 'polypeptide(L)'
;MDTAARVRELVAPLVEAAGAELYDVELDGGVLRITLDRPGGVDIGVIGSVTRAVSRMLDEVDPMPGEYTLEVTSPGLERPLRTPEHFARSVGEVVTIKTRAGVPGERRDKGTLISVDEHGIELAPAQAA
;
A
#
# COMPACT_ATOMS: atom_id res chain seq x y z
N MET A 1 -16.02 3.31 16.86
CA MET A 1 -14.88 3.31 15.92
C MET A 1 -13.88 2.26 16.39
N ASP A 2 -13.45 1.39 15.52
CA ASP A 2 -12.45 0.39 15.89
C ASP A 2 -11.05 0.99 15.98
N THR A 3 -10.12 0.23 16.53
CA THR A 3 -8.75 0.70 16.74
C THR A 3 -8.04 1.04 15.43
N ALA A 4 -8.19 0.23 14.40
CA ALA A 4 -7.57 0.49 13.11
C ALA A 4 -8.09 1.80 12.49
N ALA A 5 -9.38 2.05 12.56
CA ALA A 5 -9.97 3.29 12.05
C ALA A 5 -9.47 4.51 12.82
N ARG A 6 -9.35 4.40 14.14
CA ARG A 6 -8.82 5.48 14.97
C ARG A 6 -7.35 5.77 14.64
N VAL A 7 -6.55 4.72 14.50
CA VAL A 7 -5.14 4.87 14.14
C VAL A 7 -5.01 5.51 12.76
N ARG A 8 -5.86 5.10 11.81
CA ARG A 8 -5.87 5.71 10.47
C ARG A 8 -6.07 7.22 10.53
N GLU A 9 -7.02 7.68 11.33
CA GLU A 9 -7.27 9.12 11.49
C GLU A 9 -6.07 9.85 12.10
N LEU A 10 -5.41 9.22 13.06
CA LEU A 10 -4.24 9.82 13.73
C LEU A 10 -3.00 9.84 12.83
N VAL A 11 -2.85 8.83 11.99
CA VAL A 11 -1.67 8.64 11.13
C VAL A 11 -1.76 9.48 9.86
N ALA A 12 -2.94 9.65 9.29
CA ALA A 12 -3.10 10.33 8.01
C ALA A 12 -2.41 11.71 7.92
N PRO A 13 -2.58 12.63 8.88
CA PRO A 13 -1.90 13.91 8.80
C PRO A 13 -0.37 13.80 8.90
N LEU A 14 0.13 12.80 9.63
CA LEU A 14 1.58 12.57 9.73
C LEU A 14 2.17 12.10 8.42
N VAL A 15 1.45 11.23 7.71
CA VAL A 15 1.86 10.74 6.39
C VAL A 15 1.84 11.87 5.37
N GLU A 16 0.79 12.68 5.37
CA GLU A 16 0.69 13.83 4.46
C GLU A 16 1.80 14.83 4.70
N ALA A 17 2.12 15.11 5.97
CA ALA A 17 3.20 16.03 6.32
C ALA A 17 4.56 15.54 5.83
N ALA A 18 4.75 14.24 5.69
CA ALA A 18 5.98 13.65 5.16
C ALA A 18 6.01 13.62 3.62
N GLY A 19 4.97 14.10 2.96
CA GLY A 19 4.89 14.12 1.50
C GLY A 19 4.46 12.81 0.87
N ALA A 20 3.85 11.91 1.63
CA ALA A 20 3.34 10.64 1.15
C ALA A 20 1.83 10.56 1.29
N GLU A 21 1.25 9.48 0.78
CA GLU A 21 -0.16 9.17 0.90
C GLU A 21 -0.33 7.93 1.76
N LEU A 22 -1.39 7.91 2.57
CA LEU A 22 -1.74 6.74 3.35
C LEU A 22 -2.50 5.76 2.46
N TYR A 23 -1.89 4.62 2.16
CA TYR A 23 -2.49 3.60 1.32
C TYR A 23 -3.39 2.66 2.13
N ASP A 24 -2.91 2.18 3.28
CA ASP A 24 -3.65 1.24 4.10
C ASP A 24 -3.16 1.25 5.54
N VAL A 25 -4.03 0.91 6.47
CA VAL A 25 -3.70 0.65 7.86
C VAL A 25 -4.37 -0.66 8.26
N GLU A 26 -3.58 -1.61 8.72
CA GLU A 26 -4.05 -2.92 9.13
C GLU A 26 -3.56 -3.23 10.54
N LEU A 27 -4.44 -3.81 11.35
CA LEU A 27 -4.06 -4.33 12.66
C LEU A 27 -4.44 -5.81 12.68
N ASP A 28 -3.43 -6.67 12.72
CA ASP A 28 -3.62 -8.11 12.67
C ASP A 28 -2.55 -8.81 13.48
N GLY A 29 -2.97 -9.68 14.39
CA GLY A 29 -2.04 -10.47 15.20
C GLY A 29 -1.05 -9.66 16.02
N GLY A 30 -1.43 -8.50 16.49
CA GLY A 30 -0.53 -7.62 17.25
C GLY A 30 0.46 -6.84 16.39
N VAL A 31 0.30 -6.88 15.07
CA VAL A 31 1.11 -6.07 14.15
C VAL A 31 0.26 -4.94 13.61
N LEU A 32 0.70 -3.70 13.82
CA LEU A 32 0.11 -2.54 13.20
C LEU A 32 0.92 -2.24 11.95
N ARG A 33 0.32 -2.47 10.78
CA ARG A 33 0.98 -2.25 9.50
C ARG A 33 0.40 -1.02 8.81
N ILE A 34 1.28 -0.06 8.54
CA ILE A 34 0.94 1.17 7.84
C ILE A 34 1.62 1.14 6.49
N THR A 35 0.82 1.18 5.43
CA THR A 35 1.32 1.15 4.06
C THR A 35 1.22 2.54 3.45
N LEU A 36 2.34 3.03 2.95
CA LEU A 36 2.45 4.35 2.32
C LEU A 36 2.49 4.21 0.81
N ASP A 37 2.04 5.25 0.11
CA ASP A 37 2.17 5.35 -1.33
C ASP A 37 2.58 6.77 -1.70
N ARG A 38 3.12 6.93 -2.91
CA ARG A 38 3.52 8.22 -3.44
C ARG A 38 3.75 8.10 -4.94
N PRO A 39 3.31 9.07 -5.75
CA PRO A 39 3.69 9.10 -7.16
C PRO A 39 5.21 9.08 -7.31
N GLY A 40 5.74 8.14 -8.08
CA GLY A 40 7.18 7.96 -8.24
C GLY A 40 7.84 7.11 -7.16
N GLY A 41 7.08 6.60 -6.20
CA GLY A 41 7.56 5.71 -5.15
C GLY A 41 7.87 6.42 -3.82
N VAL A 42 8.03 5.64 -2.78
CA VAL A 42 8.34 6.11 -1.43
C VAL A 42 9.80 5.74 -1.12
N ASP A 43 10.61 6.72 -0.77
CA ASP A 43 12.00 6.44 -0.42
C ASP A 43 12.17 6.06 1.06
N ILE A 44 13.35 5.54 1.39
CA ILE A 44 13.68 5.09 2.75
C ILE A 44 13.61 6.25 3.75
N GLY A 45 14.00 7.45 3.34
CA GLY A 45 13.95 8.62 4.19
C GLY A 45 12.52 8.97 4.62
N VAL A 46 11.56 8.88 3.70
CA VAL A 46 10.15 9.11 4.00
C VAL A 46 9.63 8.04 4.96
N ILE A 47 9.95 6.76 4.71
CA ILE A 47 9.55 5.67 5.60
C ILE A 47 10.11 5.90 7.01
N GLY A 48 11.37 6.28 7.13
CA GLY A 48 11.99 6.58 8.42
C GLY A 48 11.32 7.75 9.15
N SER A 49 11.03 8.82 8.43
CA SER A 49 10.35 10.00 9.00
C SER A 49 8.96 9.65 9.50
N VAL A 50 8.18 8.91 8.72
CA VAL A 50 6.84 8.49 9.12
C VAL A 50 6.91 7.53 10.31
N THR A 51 7.84 6.58 10.29
CA THR A 51 8.01 5.64 11.40
C THR A 51 8.26 6.37 12.72
N ARG A 52 9.17 7.35 12.72
CA ARG A 52 9.47 8.12 13.92
C ARG A 52 8.27 8.95 14.40
N ALA A 53 7.58 9.61 13.47
CA ALA A 53 6.42 10.44 13.80
C ALA A 53 5.27 9.58 14.34
N VAL A 54 5.01 8.44 13.72
CA VAL A 54 3.96 7.52 14.16
C VAL A 54 4.30 6.91 15.52
N SER A 55 5.54 6.45 15.71
CA SER A 55 5.97 5.91 17.01
C SER A 55 5.76 6.92 18.12
N ARG A 56 6.12 8.16 17.89
CA ARG A 56 5.95 9.23 18.88
C ARG A 56 4.48 9.47 19.19
N MET A 57 3.65 9.53 18.16
CA MET A 57 2.21 9.72 18.33
C MET A 57 1.58 8.56 19.11
N LEU A 58 1.95 7.32 18.77
CA LEU A 58 1.42 6.14 19.46
C LEU A 58 1.81 6.12 20.94
N ASP A 59 3.03 6.57 21.28
CA ASP A 59 3.46 6.68 22.66
C ASP A 59 2.68 7.74 23.43
N GLU A 60 2.36 8.87 22.80
CA GLU A 60 1.64 9.97 23.43
C GLU A 60 0.15 9.71 23.56
N VAL A 61 -0.49 9.20 22.53
CA VAL A 61 -1.94 9.00 22.49
C VAL A 61 -2.36 7.64 23.05
N ASP A 62 -1.49 6.64 22.90
CA ASP A 62 -1.70 5.28 23.38
C ASP A 62 -3.07 4.68 22.97
N PRO A 63 -3.38 4.66 21.66
CA PRO A 63 -4.67 4.14 21.20
C PRO A 63 -4.74 2.62 21.14
N MET A 64 -3.60 1.94 21.31
CA MET A 64 -3.49 0.50 21.09
C MET A 64 -3.80 -0.28 22.36
N PRO A 65 -4.64 -1.32 22.28
CA PRO A 65 -4.88 -2.19 23.43
C PRO A 65 -3.75 -3.22 23.55
N GLY A 66 -2.86 -3.03 24.52
CA GLY A 66 -1.77 -3.98 24.78
C GLY A 66 -0.54 -3.78 23.91
N GLU A 67 0.30 -4.80 23.86
CA GLU A 67 1.53 -4.76 23.10
C GLU A 67 1.29 -4.91 21.59
N TYR A 68 2.11 -4.25 20.80
CA TYR A 68 2.03 -4.33 19.34
C TYR A 68 3.40 -4.09 18.72
N THR A 69 3.53 -4.52 17.48
CA THR A 69 4.70 -4.22 16.64
C THR A 69 4.26 -3.24 15.55
N LEU A 70 5.00 -2.15 15.39
CA LEU A 70 4.76 -1.19 14.32
C LEU A 70 5.58 -1.56 13.09
N GLU A 71 4.89 -1.69 11.96
CA GLU A 71 5.52 -1.88 10.67
C GLU A 71 5.06 -0.78 9.71
N VAL A 72 6.00 0.02 9.21
CA VAL A 72 5.72 1.01 8.18
C VAL A 72 6.37 0.51 6.90
N THR A 73 5.57 0.37 5.87
CA THR A 73 6.02 -0.18 4.60
C THR A 73 5.55 0.71 3.45
N SER A 74 6.26 0.61 2.35
CA SER A 74 5.77 1.14 1.08
C SER A 74 5.36 -0.03 0.20
N PRO A 75 4.54 0.21 -0.84
CA PRO A 75 4.16 -0.87 -1.74
C PRO A 75 5.34 -1.56 -2.39
N GLY A 76 6.49 -0.93 -2.46
CA GLY A 76 7.60 -1.49 -3.19
C GLY A 76 7.22 -1.74 -4.63
N LEU A 77 7.76 -2.81 -5.21
CA LEU A 77 7.42 -3.22 -6.56
C LEU A 77 6.25 -4.21 -6.62
N GLU A 78 5.83 -4.74 -5.48
CA GLU A 78 4.83 -5.80 -5.42
C GLU A 78 3.67 -5.48 -4.48
N ARG A 79 3.04 -4.35 -4.70
CA ARG A 79 1.84 -3.99 -3.97
C ARG A 79 0.65 -4.82 -4.47
N PRO A 80 -0.06 -5.55 -3.59
CA PRO A 80 -1.29 -6.21 -4.00
C PRO A 80 -2.35 -5.19 -4.43
N LEU A 81 -2.95 -5.42 -5.60
CA LEU A 81 -4.04 -4.59 -6.11
C LEU A 81 -5.36 -5.28 -5.77
N ARG A 82 -6.07 -4.75 -4.80
CA ARG A 82 -7.27 -5.40 -4.27
C ARG A 82 -8.57 -4.68 -4.60
N THR A 83 -8.52 -3.38 -4.84
CA THR A 83 -9.70 -2.57 -5.10
C THR A 83 -9.60 -1.90 -6.46
N PRO A 84 -10.74 -1.52 -7.09
CA PRO A 84 -10.71 -0.76 -8.34
C PRO A 84 -9.87 0.52 -8.24
N GLU A 85 -9.87 1.17 -7.08
CA GLU A 85 -9.05 2.37 -6.88
C GLU A 85 -7.56 2.06 -6.91
N HIS A 86 -7.15 0.91 -6.34
CA HIS A 86 -5.75 0.48 -6.39
C HIS A 86 -5.30 0.27 -7.84
N PHE A 87 -6.13 -0.38 -8.66
CA PHE A 87 -5.82 -0.57 -10.07
C PHE A 87 -5.76 0.75 -10.82
N ALA A 88 -6.70 1.64 -10.58
CA ALA A 88 -6.73 2.95 -11.24
C ALA A 88 -5.47 3.78 -10.94
N ARG A 89 -4.98 3.72 -9.70
CA ARG A 89 -3.76 4.44 -9.30
C ARG A 89 -2.50 3.85 -9.90
N SER A 90 -2.54 2.61 -10.33
CA SER A 90 -1.39 1.91 -10.91
C SER A 90 -1.32 1.99 -12.44
N VAL A 91 -2.26 2.66 -13.09
CA VAL A 91 -2.21 2.85 -14.55
C VAL A 91 -0.91 3.58 -14.92
N GLY A 92 -0.19 3.02 -15.87
CA GLY A 92 1.14 3.50 -16.28
C GLY A 92 2.29 2.78 -15.57
N GLU A 93 2.02 2.00 -14.55
CA GLU A 93 3.04 1.23 -13.82
C GLU A 93 3.15 -0.19 -14.34
N VAL A 94 4.32 -0.79 -14.14
CA VAL A 94 4.53 -2.21 -14.45
C VAL A 94 3.97 -3.03 -13.30
N VAL A 95 3.08 -3.96 -13.62
CA VAL A 95 2.43 -4.83 -12.64
C VAL A 95 2.65 -6.28 -12.99
N THR A 96 2.57 -7.17 -12.00
CA THR A 96 2.60 -8.61 -12.19
C THR A 96 1.25 -9.18 -11.79
N ILE A 97 0.67 -9.99 -12.66
CA ILE A 97 -0.62 -10.61 -12.44
C ILE A 97 -0.43 -12.12 -12.38
N LYS A 98 -1.08 -12.74 -11.39
CA LYS A 98 -1.16 -14.19 -11.30
C LYS A 98 -2.61 -14.58 -11.46
N THR A 99 -2.91 -15.36 -12.49
CA THR A 99 -4.27 -15.85 -12.74
C THR A 99 -4.60 -17.02 -11.82
N ARG A 100 -5.89 -17.25 -11.62
CA ARG A 100 -6.37 -18.40 -10.86
C ARG A 100 -6.14 -19.68 -11.66
N ALA A 101 -6.00 -20.80 -10.94
CA ALA A 101 -5.93 -22.10 -11.57
C ALA A 101 -7.16 -22.35 -12.45
N GLY A 102 -6.94 -22.91 -13.64
CA GLY A 102 -8.03 -23.20 -14.59
C GLY A 102 -8.27 -22.11 -15.63
N VAL A 103 -7.67 -20.92 -15.46
CA VAL A 103 -7.74 -19.90 -16.50
C VAL A 103 -6.76 -20.24 -17.61
N PRO A 104 -7.18 -20.21 -18.91
CA PRO A 104 -6.27 -20.50 -20.02
C PRO A 104 -5.13 -19.48 -20.08
N GLY A 105 -3.96 -19.94 -20.52
CA GLY A 105 -2.77 -19.12 -20.71
C GLY A 105 -1.78 -19.22 -19.56
N GLU A 106 -0.80 -18.34 -19.56
CA GLU A 106 0.20 -18.30 -18.50
C GLU A 106 -0.42 -17.82 -17.20
N ARG A 107 -0.03 -18.46 -16.10
CA ARG A 107 -0.58 -18.11 -14.79
C ARG A 107 0.00 -16.82 -14.22
N ARG A 108 1.13 -16.36 -14.74
CA ARG A 108 1.77 -15.11 -14.29
C ARG A 108 2.14 -14.30 -15.52
N ASP A 109 1.70 -13.05 -15.50
CA ASP A 109 1.97 -12.12 -16.58
C ASP A 109 2.48 -10.81 -15.98
N LYS A 110 3.40 -10.14 -16.69
CA LYS A 110 3.98 -8.88 -16.30
C LYS A 110 3.85 -7.89 -17.44
N GLY A 111 3.36 -6.72 -17.16
CA GLY A 111 3.21 -5.69 -18.17
C GLY A 111 2.87 -4.34 -17.56
N THR A 112 2.80 -3.33 -18.42
CA THR A 112 2.37 -1.99 -18.02
C THR A 112 0.85 -1.96 -18.00
N LEU A 113 0.28 -1.52 -16.87
CA LEU A 113 -1.16 -1.37 -16.76
C LEU A 113 -1.62 -0.18 -17.59
N ILE A 114 -2.42 -0.44 -18.63
CA ILE A 114 -2.88 0.60 -19.56
C ILE A 114 -4.22 1.18 -19.12
N SER A 115 -5.16 0.32 -18.77
CA SER A 115 -6.49 0.76 -18.40
C SER A 115 -7.14 -0.18 -17.41
N VAL A 116 -8.08 0.38 -16.66
CA VAL A 116 -8.90 -0.36 -15.69
C VAL A 116 -10.34 0.07 -15.90
N ASP A 117 -11.24 -0.89 -16.07
CA ASP A 117 -12.67 -0.63 -16.14
C ASP A 117 -13.46 -1.73 -15.42
N GLU A 118 -14.78 -1.65 -15.49
CA GLU A 118 -15.65 -2.64 -14.85
C GLU A 118 -15.54 -4.04 -15.43
N HIS A 119 -14.95 -4.19 -16.60
CA HIS A 119 -14.79 -5.46 -17.30
C HIS A 119 -13.43 -6.10 -17.07
N GLY A 120 -12.48 -5.38 -16.47
CA GLY A 120 -11.15 -5.88 -16.19
C GLY A 120 -10.04 -4.87 -16.41
N ILE A 121 -8.88 -5.38 -16.68
CA ILE A 121 -7.67 -4.56 -16.88
C ILE A 121 -7.03 -4.91 -18.22
N GLU A 122 -6.30 -3.96 -18.78
CA GLU A 122 -5.52 -4.13 -20.00
C GLU A 122 -4.05 -3.89 -19.72
N LEU A 123 -3.20 -4.83 -20.17
CA LEU A 123 -1.75 -4.75 -19.99
C LEU A 123 -1.06 -4.67 -21.33
N ALA A 124 -0.05 -3.80 -21.44
CA ALA A 124 0.93 -3.84 -22.52
C ALA A 124 2.09 -4.71 -22.09
N PRO A 125 2.69 -5.50 -23.02
CA PRO A 125 3.87 -6.29 -22.67
C PRO A 125 4.97 -5.40 -22.09
N ALA A 126 5.66 -5.92 -21.05
CA ALA A 126 6.82 -5.23 -20.52
C ALA A 126 7.88 -5.16 -21.60
N GLN A 127 8.40 -3.95 -21.87
CA GLN A 127 9.46 -3.81 -22.85
C GLN A 127 10.76 -4.35 -22.28
N ALA A 128 11.41 -5.22 -23.02
CA ALA A 128 12.77 -5.60 -22.72
C ALA A 128 13.64 -4.37 -22.99
N ALA A 129 14.37 -3.96 -21.99
CA ALA A 129 15.30 -2.87 -22.13
C ALA A 129 16.46 -3.26 -23.03
#